data_6e4894036ae070a284606be04da8ac14
#
_entry.id   6e4894036ae070a284606be04da8ac14
#
_cell.length_a   1.000
_cell.length_b   1.000
_cell.length_c   1.000
_cell.angle_alpha   90.00
_cell.angle_beta   90.00
_cell.angle_gamma   90.00
#
_symmetry.space_group_name_H-M   'P 1'
#
loop_
_entity.id
_entity.type
_entity.pdbx_description
1 polymer ?
#
loop_
_entity_poly.entity_id
_entity_poly.type
_entity_poly.pdbx_seq_one_letter_code
_entity_poly.pdbx_strand_id
1 'polypeptide(L)'
;LVGTTFGLVTFSNDFAQPEEIKFYRNIQNRNNPFSLTGNDFMHIYKNSHKDIYILTFTGGVNKITSRTLLSENIEFQYYTEQEGLGSDMVLSMIEDSQKNLWIASENALSKFNPETEAFENYSTGFLRQKMNFSEAIPTINARQQLIFGTDMGFLEIVPEQMKKSDYVP
;
A
#
# COMPACT_ATOMS: atom_id res chain seq x y z
N LEU A 1 -3.24 -9.11 12.36
CA LEU A 1 -2.40 -9.26 11.16
C LEU A 1 -0.98 -8.85 11.50
N VAL A 2 -0.01 -9.65 11.10
CA VAL A 2 1.42 -9.35 11.21
C VAL A 2 2.09 -9.65 9.87
N GLY A 3 2.70 -8.63 9.28
CA GLY A 3 3.55 -8.77 8.10
C GLY A 3 4.96 -9.17 8.51
N THR A 4 5.56 -10.06 7.76
CA THR A 4 6.94 -10.52 7.96
C THR A 4 7.66 -10.58 6.62
N THR A 5 8.96 -10.87 6.62
CA THR A 5 9.72 -11.17 5.39
C THR A 5 9.40 -12.56 4.81
N PHE A 6 8.50 -13.31 5.47
CA PHE A 6 8.07 -14.66 5.07
C PHE A 6 6.56 -14.79 4.91
N GLY A 7 5.86 -13.70 4.62
CA GLY A 7 4.43 -13.66 4.35
C GLY A 7 3.60 -13.05 5.48
N LEU A 8 2.28 -13.19 5.35
CA LEU A 8 1.27 -12.69 6.28
C LEU A 8 0.94 -13.74 7.32
N VAL A 9 1.01 -13.36 8.59
CA VAL A 9 0.52 -14.18 9.70
C VAL A 9 -0.74 -13.54 10.28
N THR A 10 -1.77 -14.35 10.47
CA THR A 10 -3.01 -13.92 11.11
C THR A 10 -3.34 -14.83 12.29
N PHE A 11 -3.95 -14.27 13.32
CA PHE A 11 -4.38 -14.99 14.51
C PHE A 11 -5.49 -14.21 15.22
N SER A 12 -6.22 -14.87 16.11
CA SER A 12 -7.23 -14.20 16.93
C SER A 12 -6.56 -13.31 17.97
N ASN A 13 -7.20 -12.19 18.32
CA ASN A 13 -6.72 -11.28 19.37
C ASN A 13 -7.33 -11.60 20.74
N ASP A 14 -7.87 -12.80 20.92
CA ASP A 14 -8.29 -13.30 22.22
C ASP A 14 -7.10 -13.93 22.95
N PHE A 15 -6.56 -13.20 23.92
CA PHE A 15 -5.40 -13.61 24.69
C PHE A 15 -5.77 -14.21 26.05
N ALA A 16 -7.05 -14.55 26.29
CA ALA A 16 -7.47 -15.18 27.53
C ALA A 16 -6.88 -16.59 27.71
N GLN A 17 -6.65 -17.28 26.57
CA GLN A 17 -6.03 -18.61 26.52
C GLN A 17 -4.95 -18.62 25.44
N PRO A 18 -3.74 -18.08 25.70
CA PRO A 18 -2.70 -17.90 24.70
C PRO A 18 -2.24 -19.19 24.02
N GLU A 19 -2.32 -20.32 24.72
CA GLU A 19 -1.98 -21.67 24.23
C GLU A 19 -2.95 -22.20 23.18
N GLU A 20 -4.14 -21.64 23.09
CA GLU A 20 -5.16 -22.00 22.09
C GLU A 20 -5.09 -21.15 20.83
N ILE A 21 -4.25 -20.12 20.79
CA ILE A 21 -4.12 -19.24 19.63
C ILE A 21 -3.54 -20.01 18.45
N LYS A 22 -4.34 -20.10 17.37
CA LYS A 22 -3.90 -20.65 16.09
C LYS A 22 -3.33 -19.54 15.19
N PHE A 23 -2.17 -19.81 14.64
CA PHE A 23 -1.53 -18.94 13.66
C PHE A 23 -1.77 -19.49 12.25
N TYR A 24 -2.24 -18.61 11.37
CA TYR A 24 -2.49 -18.93 9.97
C TYR A 24 -1.48 -18.15 9.14
N ARG A 25 -0.77 -18.83 8.24
CA ARG A 25 0.26 -18.23 7.42
C ARG A 25 -0.13 -18.23 5.95
N ASN A 26 -0.10 -17.06 5.35
CA ASN A 26 -0.37 -16.86 3.94
C ASN A 26 0.91 -16.36 3.26
N ILE A 27 1.33 -17.04 2.20
CA ILE A 27 2.53 -16.74 1.43
C ILE A 27 2.22 -16.65 -0.06
N GLN A 28 3.14 -16.08 -0.81
CA GLN A 28 3.08 -16.10 -2.26
C GLN A 28 3.04 -17.56 -2.77
N ASN A 29 2.08 -17.84 -3.67
CA ASN A 29 1.98 -19.10 -4.38
C ASN A 29 1.76 -18.82 -5.87
N ARG A 30 2.77 -19.02 -6.68
CA ARG A 30 2.74 -18.75 -8.13
C ARG A 30 1.69 -19.55 -8.90
N ASN A 31 1.19 -20.65 -8.33
CA ASN A 31 0.14 -21.48 -8.92
C ASN A 31 -1.27 -21.02 -8.51
N ASN A 32 -1.39 -20.05 -7.61
CA ASN A 32 -2.66 -19.47 -7.17
C ASN A 32 -2.68 -17.97 -7.46
N PRO A 33 -3.46 -17.51 -8.46
CA PRO A 33 -3.54 -16.10 -8.84
C PRO A 33 -4.16 -15.20 -7.77
N PHE A 34 -4.79 -15.77 -6.77
CA PHE A 34 -5.37 -15.03 -5.65
C PHE A 34 -4.47 -14.99 -4.42
N SER A 35 -3.25 -15.54 -4.50
CA SER A 35 -2.28 -15.44 -3.41
C SER A 35 -1.57 -14.10 -3.42
N LEU A 36 -0.80 -13.85 -2.35
CA LEU A 36 0.12 -12.69 -2.28
C LEU A 36 1.08 -12.65 -3.48
N THR A 37 1.39 -11.43 -3.93
CA THR A 37 2.37 -11.19 -5.01
C THR A 37 3.81 -11.19 -4.51
N GLY A 38 4.02 -11.08 -3.21
CA GLY A 38 5.34 -11.11 -2.56
C GLY A 38 5.24 -11.47 -1.09
N ASN A 39 6.36 -11.87 -0.49
CA ASN A 39 6.43 -12.27 0.92
C ASN A 39 7.11 -11.24 1.83
N ASP A 40 7.74 -10.22 1.26
CA ASP A 40 8.48 -9.19 2.00
C ASP A 40 7.59 -7.95 2.19
N PHE A 41 7.10 -7.77 3.41
CA PHE A 41 6.07 -6.80 3.74
C PHE A 41 6.68 -5.47 4.16
N MET A 42 6.26 -4.40 3.50
CA MET A 42 6.65 -3.02 3.82
C MET A 42 5.62 -2.34 4.71
N HIS A 43 4.32 -2.45 4.37
CA HIS A 43 3.27 -1.75 5.09
C HIS A 43 1.96 -2.53 5.05
N ILE A 44 1.19 -2.50 6.13
CA ILE A 44 -0.20 -2.95 6.18
C ILE A 44 -1.06 -1.72 6.46
N TYR A 45 -1.95 -1.41 5.56
CA TYR A 45 -2.81 -0.24 5.64
C TYR A 45 -4.29 -0.62 5.66
N LYS A 46 -5.06 0.00 6.55
CA LYS A 46 -6.52 -0.13 6.59
C LYS A 46 -7.15 1.21 6.29
N ASN A 47 -7.90 1.29 5.19
CA ASN A 47 -8.57 2.51 4.78
C ASN A 47 -9.84 2.80 5.62
N SER A 48 -10.48 3.93 5.38
CA SER A 48 -11.70 4.34 6.07
C SER A 48 -12.92 3.45 5.77
N HIS A 49 -12.94 2.73 4.63
CA HIS A 49 -13.94 1.73 4.26
C HIS A 49 -13.68 0.35 4.88
N LYS A 50 -12.62 0.23 5.69
CA LYS A 50 -12.16 -0.99 6.36
C LYS A 50 -11.52 -2.02 5.42
N ASP A 51 -11.25 -1.68 4.16
CA ASP A 51 -10.44 -2.50 3.30
C ASP A 51 -9.00 -2.55 3.82
N ILE A 52 -8.37 -3.71 3.72
CA ILE A 52 -7.00 -3.93 4.18
C ILE A 52 -6.12 -4.14 2.95
N TYR A 53 -5.09 -3.31 2.88
CA TYR A 53 -4.06 -3.33 1.84
C TYR A 53 -2.73 -3.74 2.43
N ILE A 54 -2.00 -4.56 1.69
CA ILE A 54 -0.69 -5.06 2.05
C ILE A 54 0.27 -4.65 0.94
N LEU A 55 1.29 -3.91 1.30
CA LEU A 55 2.35 -3.48 0.42
C LEU A 55 3.53 -4.45 0.56
N THR A 56 4.00 -4.95 -0.55
CA THR A 56 5.15 -5.85 -0.61
C THR A 56 6.27 -5.20 -1.41
N PHE A 57 7.53 -5.43 -1.03
CA PHE A 57 8.69 -4.72 -1.57
C PHE A 57 8.83 -4.84 -3.10
N THR A 58 8.45 -5.99 -3.69
CA THR A 58 8.59 -6.24 -5.14
C THR A 58 7.34 -6.78 -5.79
N GLY A 59 6.21 -6.72 -5.11
CA GLY A 59 4.94 -7.30 -5.60
C GLY A 59 3.78 -6.30 -5.60
N GLY A 60 4.07 -5.01 -5.50
CA GLY A 60 3.04 -3.97 -5.51
C GLY A 60 2.11 -4.03 -4.30
N VAL A 61 0.84 -3.74 -4.51
CA VAL A 61 -0.20 -3.63 -3.50
C VAL A 61 -1.16 -4.81 -3.58
N ASN A 62 -1.45 -5.44 -2.45
CA ASN A 62 -2.40 -6.54 -2.33
C ASN A 62 -3.57 -6.11 -1.45
N LYS A 63 -4.79 -6.12 -1.97
CA LYS A 63 -6.03 -5.89 -1.24
C LYS A 63 -6.60 -7.22 -0.78
N ILE A 64 -6.91 -7.39 0.51
CA ILE A 64 -7.58 -8.59 1.01
C ILE A 64 -9.03 -8.61 0.52
N THR A 65 -9.45 -9.71 -0.11
CA THR A 65 -10.82 -9.93 -0.58
C THR A 65 -11.59 -10.96 0.24
N SER A 66 -10.89 -11.79 1.00
CA SER A 66 -11.50 -12.79 1.89
C SER A 66 -12.31 -12.15 3.01
N ARG A 67 -13.46 -12.76 3.32
CA ARG A 67 -14.32 -12.36 4.43
C ARG A 67 -13.76 -12.72 5.81
N THR A 68 -12.97 -13.78 5.89
CA THR A 68 -12.30 -14.22 7.12
C THR A 68 -10.80 -14.06 6.99
N LEU A 69 -10.19 -13.59 8.06
CA LEU A 69 -8.74 -13.45 8.15
C LEU A 69 -8.07 -14.61 8.88
N LEU A 70 -8.84 -15.47 9.53
CA LEU A 70 -8.33 -16.65 10.25
C LEU A 70 -8.35 -17.87 9.31
N SER A 71 -7.47 -17.84 8.30
CA SER A 71 -7.37 -18.84 7.24
C SER A 71 -5.96 -18.89 6.67
N GLU A 72 -5.51 -20.07 6.24
CA GLU A 72 -4.30 -20.26 5.43
C GLU A 72 -4.52 -19.99 3.94
N ASN A 73 -5.76 -19.70 3.55
CA ASN A 73 -6.17 -19.46 2.17
C ASN A 73 -6.88 -18.10 2.07
N ILE A 74 -6.22 -17.04 2.52
CA ILE A 74 -6.69 -15.66 2.30
C ILE A 74 -6.50 -15.33 0.83
N GLU A 75 -7.54 -14.79 0.21
CA GLU A 75 -7.52 -14.34 -1.17
C GLU A 75 -7.23 -12.84 -1.25
N PHE A 76 -6.50 -12.47 -2.29
CA PHE A 76 -6.07 -11.11 -2.54
C PHE A 76 -6.40 -10.70 -3.97
N GLN A 77 -6.79 -9.44 -4.14
CA GLN A 77 -6.70 -8.72 -5.38
C GLN A 77 -5.41 -7.92 -5.35
N TYR A 78 -4.66 -7.89 -6.44
CA TYR A 78 -3.38 -7.17 -6.47
C TYR A 78 -3.37 -6.08 -7.52
N TYR A 79 -2.50 -5.11 -7.31
CA TYR A 79 -2.23 -3.98 -8.19
C TYR A 79 -0.73 -3.84 -8.35
N THR A 80 -0.28 -4.03 -9.58
CA THR A 80 1.13 -3.93 -10.02
C THR A 80 1.26 -2.89 -11.13
N GLU A 81 2.44 -2.74 -11.69
CA GLU A 81 2.65 -1.91 -12.87
C GLU A 81 1.74 -2.32 -14.04
N GLN A 82 1.34 -3.59 -14.12
CA GLN A 82 0.42 -4.09 -15.16
C GLN A 82 -1.01 -3.54 -14.98
N GLU A 83 -1.44 -3.32 -13.74
CA GLU A 83 -2.73 -2.71 -13.41
C GLU A 83 -2.64 -1.17 -13.36
N GLY A 84 -1.47 -0.59 -13.61
CA GLY A 84 -1.28 0.86 -13.70
C GLY A 84 -0.59 1.50 -12.50
N LEU A 85 -0.12 0.74 -11.53
CA LEU A 85 0.71 1.26 -10.44
C LEU A 85 2.03 1.81 -11.00
N GLY A 86 2.57 2.86 -10.39
CA GLY A 86 3.78 3.51 -10.88
C GLY A 86 5.07 2.73 -10.68
N SER A 87 5.09 1.78 -9.74
CA SER A 87 6.19 0.84 -9.50
C SER A 87 5.72 -0.28 -8.59
N ASP A 88 6.22 -1.50 -8.80
CA ASP A 88 5.98 -2.65 -7.92
C ASP A 88 6.77 -2.57 -6.61
N MET A 89 7.77 -1.69 -6.52
CA MET A 89 8.56 -1.45 -5.31
C MET A 89 7.88 -0.42 -4.42
N VAL A 90 6.83 -0.82 -3.71
CA VAL A 90 6.02 0.07 -2.86
C VAL A 90 6.52 0.09 -1.42
N LEU A 91 6.52 1.27 -0.80
CA LEU A 91 7.09 1.52 0.52
C LEU A 91 6.01 1.83 1.57
N SER A 92 5.11 2.76 1.24
CA SER A 92 4.10 3.24 2.20
C SER A 92 2.83 3.72 1.49
N MET A 93 1.74 3.85 2.25
CA MET A 93 0.43 4.25 1.74
C MET A 93 -0.31 5.09 2.77
N ILE A 94 -1.12 6.04 2.28
CA ILE A 94 -2.06 6.83 3.09
C ILE A 94 -3.30 7.20 2.29
N GLU A 95 -4.46 7.32 2.95
CA GLU A 95 -5.72 7.78 2.36
C GLU A 95 -5.87 9.29 2.51
N ASP A 96 -6.30 9.99 1.45
CA ASP A 96 -6.64 11.42 1.52
C ASP A 96 -8.10 11.67 1.95
N SER A 97 -8.47 12.94 2.09
CA SER A 97 -9.83 13.36 2.46
C SER A 97 -10.89 12.97 1.42
N GLN A 98 -10.49 12.75 0.16
CA GLN A 98 -11.35 12.33 -0.96
C GLN A 98 -11.40 10.81 -1.13
N LYS A 99 -10.81 10.04 -0.19
CA LYS A 99 -10.76 8.56 -0.18
C LYS A 99 -9.85 7.95 -1.24
N ASN A 100 -8.99 8.74 -1.89
CA ASN A 100 -7.95 8.18 -2.73
C ASN A 100 -6.79 7.67 -1.86
N LEU A 101 -6.15 6.60 -2.30
CA LEU A 101 -4.96 6.06 -1.66
C LEU A 101 -3.71 6.58 -2.38
N TRP A 102 -2.82 7.18 -1.62
CA TRP A 102 -1.54 7.67 -2.09
C TRP A 102 -0.45 6.70 -1.69
N ILE A 103 0.22 6.14 -2.69
CA ILE A 103 1.16 5.04 -2.56
C ILE A 103 2.54 5.55 -2.96
N ALA A 104 3.47 5.57 -2.00
CA ALA A 104 4.86 5.92 -2.27
C ALA A 104 5.64 4.68 -2.69
N SER A 105 6.37 4.79 -3.78
CA SER A 105 7.44 3.91 -4.20
C SER A 105 8.76 4.68 -4.15
N GLU A 106 9.91 4.04 -4.39
CA GLU A 106 11.20 4.68 -4.23
C GLU A 106 11.31 6.03 -4.97
N ASN A 107 10.83 6.09 -6.20
CA ASN A 107 11.00 7.25 -7.09
C ASN A 107 9.70 7.78 -7.72
N ALA A 108 8.56 7.34 -7.23
CA ALA A 108 7.25 7.75 -7.73
C ALA A 108 6.20 7.78 -6.62
N LEU A 109 5.16 8.55 -6.84
CA LEU A 109 3.96 8.59 -6.02
C LEU A 109 2.77 8.24 -6.91
N SER A 110 1.99 7.24 -6.51
CA SER A 110 0.78 6.82 -7.21
C SER A 110 -0.44 7.22 -6.41
N LYS A 111 -1.41 7.89 -7.05
CA LYS A 111 -2.74 8.12 -6.51
C LYS A 111 -3.67 7.07 -7.08
N PHE A 112 -4.32 6.33 -6.24
CA PHE A 112 -5.27 5.27 -6.58
C PHE A 112 -6.66 5.63 -6.10
N ASN A 113 -7.63 5.56 -6.99
CA ASN A 113 -9.05 5.68 -6.64
C ASN A 113 -9.65 4.28 -6.47
N PRO A 114 -10.04 3.88 -5.24
CA PRO A 114 -10.56 2.52 -4.99
C PRO A 114 -11.93 2.23 -5.62
N GLU A 115 -12.71 3.26 -5.98
CA GLU A 115 -14.05 3.08 -6.59
C GLU A 115 -13.94 2.80 -8.09
N THR A 116 -13.00 3.46 -8.77
CA THR A 116 -12.82 3.32 -10.22
C THR A 116 -11.64 2.42 -10.60
N GLU A 117 -10.84 2.02 -9.61
CA GLU A 117 -9.57 1.30 -9.75
C GLU A 117 -8.56 1.99 -10.69
N ALA A 118 -8.65 3.31 -10.80
CA ALA A 118 -7.79 4.11 -11.67
C ALA A 118 -6.57 4.63 -10.91
N PHE A 119 -5.43 4.64 -11.61
CA PHE A 119 -4.16 5.19 -11.13
C PHE A 119 -3.77 6.49 -11.82
N GLU A 120 -3.23 7.42 -11.05
CA GLU A 120 -2.49 8.59 -11.53
C GLU A 120 -1.08 8.55 -10.93
N ASN A 121 -0.04 8.50 -11.77
CA ASN A 121 1.34 8.39 -11.31
C ASN A 121 2.11 9.70 -11.48
N TYR A 122 2.88 10.06 -10.46
CA TYR A 122 3.72 11.24 -10.37
C TYR A 122 5.16 10.82 -10.11
N SER A 123 6.04 11.00 -11.09
CA SER A 123 7.48 10.74 -10.90
C SER A 123 8.13 11.83 -10.06
N THR A 124 9.30 11.55 -9.47
CA THR A 124 10.09 12.56 -8.75
C THR A 124 10.54 13.72 -9.67
N GLY A 125 10.71 13.46 -10.97
CA GLY A 125 10.92 14.50 -11.97
C GLY A 125 9.73 15.45 -12.10
N PHE A 126 8.50 14.98 -12.00
CA PHE A 126 7.29 15.79 -11.94
C PHE A 126 7.27 16.66 -10.67
N LEU A 127 7.69 16.10 -9.55
CA LEU A 127 7.79 16.81 -8.27
C LEU A 127 8.94 17.83 -8.21
N ARG A 128 9.72 17.97 -9.30
CA ARG A 128 10.86 18.87 -9.46
C ARG A 128 11.93 18.75 -8.36
N GLN A 129 12.03 17.58 -7.75
CA GLN A 129 13.00 17.28 -6.69
C GLN A 129 13.67 15.95 -6.98
N LYS A 130 15.00 15.90 -6.87
CA LYS A 130 15.75 14.64 -6.84
C LYS A 130 15.71 14.13 -5.40
N MET A 131 14.81 13.24 -5.10
CA MET A 131 14.64 12.60 -3.81
C MET A 131 14.11 11.20 -4.00
N ASN A 132 14.33 10.34 -3.02
CA ASN A 132 13.68 9.04 -2.93
C ASN A 132 12.75 9.03 -1.72
N PHE A 133 11.59 8.42 -1.87
CA PHE A 133 10.70 8.17 -0.73
C PHE A 133 11.35 7.16 0.21
N SER A 134 11.03 7.26 1.49
CA SER A 134 11.47 6.34 2.53
C SER A 134 10.33 5.43 3.00
N GLU A 135 10.68 4.42 3.78
CA GLU A 135 9.74 3.49 4.42
C GLU A 135 8.96 4.11 5.58
N ALA A 136 9.19 5.41 5.87
CA ALA A 136 8.49 6.09 6.95
C ALA A 136 6.97 6.09 6.69
N ILE A 137 6.20 5.78 7.73
CA ILE A 137 4.74 5.82 7.66
C ILE A 137 4.29 7.26 7.41
N PRO A 138 3.58 7.53 6.31
CA PRO A 138 3.09 8.87 6.00
C PRO A 138 2.01 9.31 6.99
N THR A 139 1.84 10.61 7.11
CA THR A 139 0.84 11.19 8.01
C THR A 139 0.10 12.34 7.35
N ILE A 140 -0.98 12.81 7.98
CA ILE A 140 -1.77 13.95 7.55
C ILE A 140 -1.63 15.05 8.60
N ASN A 141 -1.29 16.26 8.17
CA ASN A 141 -1.23 17.42 9.06
C ASN A 141 -2.61 18.06 9.26
N ALA A 142 -2.70 19.05 10.15
CA ALA A 142 -3.94 19.75 10.46
C ALA A 142 -4.55 20.50 9.25
N ARG A 143 -3.79 20.72 8.18
CA ARG A 143 -4.24 21.36 6.93
C ARG A 143 -4.67 20.35 5.88
N GLN A 144 -4.83 19.08 6.24
CA GLN A 144 -5.16 17.95 5.34
C GLN A 144 -4.12 17.69 4.24
N GLN A 145 -2.87 18.11 4.46
CA GLN A 145 -1.76 17.83 3.58
C GLN A 145 -1.13 16.50 3.96
N LEU A 146 -0.75 15.72 2.97
CA LEU A 146 -0.06 14.44 3.15
C LEU A 146 1.44 14.69 3.32
N ILE A 147 2.04 14.04 4.30
CA ILE A 147 3.47 14.16 4.59
C ILE A 147 4.12 12.80 4.41
N PHE A 148 5.04 12.71 3.46
CA PHE A 148 5.83 11.52 3.18
C PHE A 148 7.30 11.73 3.59
N GLY A 149 7.89 10.72 4.21
CA GLY A 149 9.33 10.70 4.47
C GLY A 149 10.13 10.54 3.18
N THR A 150 11.29 11.19 3.11
CA THR A 150 12.23 11.07 1.99
C THR A 150 13.67 10.98 2.51
N ASP A 151 14.62 10.64 1.66
CA ASP A 151 16.06 10.66 1.97
C ASP A 151 16.62 12.08 2.26
N MET A 152 15.87 13.13 1.85
CA MET A 152 16.23 14.54 2.06
C MET A 152 15.40 15.22 3.17
N GLY A 153 14.56 14.48 3.90
CA GLY A 153 13.67 15.00 4.93
C GLY A 153 12.23 14.55 4.73
N PHE A 154 11.32 15.45 4.36
CA PHE A 154 9.94 15.10 4.08
C PHE A 154 9.39 15.90 2.90
N LEU A 155 8.41 15.30 2.23
CA LEU A 155 7.62 15.93 1.18
C LEU A 155 6.20 16.19 1.67
N GLU A 156 5.74 17.44 1.55
CA GLU A 156 4.39 17.85 1.83
C GLU A 156 3.58 17.96 0.53
N ILE A 157 2.44 17.29 0.47
CA ILE A 157 1.58 17.22 -0.71
C ILE A 157 0.19 17.74 -0.38
N VAL A 158 -0.31 18.64 -1.22
CA VAL A 158 -1.70 19.10 -1.22
C VAL A 158 -2.45 18.32 -2.30
N PRO A 159 -3.25 17.29 -1.96
CA PRO A 159 -3.88 16.39 -2.94
C PRO A 159 -4.66 17.11 -4.04
N GLU A 160 -5.38 18.18 -3.70
CA GLU A 160 -6.21 18.96 -4.62
C GLU A 160 -5.38 19.74 -5.66
N GLN A 161 -4.11 20.01 -5.38
CA GLN A 161 -3.19 20.74 -6.27
C GLN A 161 -2.39 19.81 -7.19
N MET A 162 -2.41 18.52 -6.92
CA MET A 162 -1.75 17.50 -7.74
C MET A 162 -2.59 17.22 -9.01
N LYS A 163 -2.39 18.03 -10.04
CA LYS A 163 -3.01 17.84 -11.36
C LYS A 163 -1.94 17.55 -12.38
N LYS A 164 -2.14 16.48 -13.18
CA LYS A 164 -1.36 16.32 -14.40
C LYS A 164 -1.69 17.48 -15.33
N SER A 165 -0.65 18.10 -15.92
CA SER A 165 -0.84 19.04 -17.01
C SER A 165 -1.38 18.27 -18.23
N ASP A 166 -2.46 18.75 -18.82
CA ASP A 166 -3.00 18.23 -20.10
C ASP A 166 -2.10 18.60 -21.30
N TYR A 167 -0.91 19.17 -21.04
CA TYR A 167 0.04 19.51 -22.10
C TYR A 167 0.71 18.23 -22.60
N VAL A 168 0.29 17.83 -23.80
CA VAL A 168 1.01 16.86 -24.66
C VAL A 168 2.01 17.68 -25.49
N PRO A 169 3.33 17.47 -25.36
CA PRO A 169 4.32 18.19 -26.16
C PRO A 169 4.27 17.81 -27.63
#